data_5e35cc921cbc2ae04258b03862a9b609
#
_entry.id   5e35cc921cbc2ae04258b03862a9b609
#
_cell.length_a   1.000
_cell.length_b   1.000
_cell.length_c   1.000
_cell.angle_alpha   90.00
_cell.angle_beta   90.00
_cell.angle_gamma   90.00
#
_symmetry.space_group_name_H-M   'P 1'
#
loop_
_entity.id
_entity.type
_entity.pdbx_description
1 polymer ?
#
loop_
_entity_poly.entity_id
_entity_poly.type
_entity_poly.pdbx_seq_one_letter_code
_entity_poly.pdbx_strand_id
1 'polypeptide(L)'
;MKAYTLGLYEKAMPGNLSWEEKLQAAKEAGFDFVEISIDETEEKLSRLDMPMEERNKLNRLAQELGIGFRSMCLSGHRKYPLGSSDPTVCARGMEIMEKAIQLAEDLGIRIIQLAGYDVYYEKSTPETVKRFEENLEKAALMAARAGVLMGFETMETEFMNTVGKAMKYVNMVNSVYLNVYPDSGNITNAAVTYGTDVLEDLKSGAGRIVALHLKETVPGKFREIPFGTGHVDFKSMIHTAWSLGVRRYVTEFWYTGNPAWREDLVFARNMMGSLLEQES
;
A
#
# COMPACT_ATOMS: atom_id res chain seq x y z
N MET A 1 14.60 -16.38 -13.15
CA MET A 1 14.17 -15.20 -12.37
C MET A 1 12.75 -15.50 -11.91
N LYS A 2 12.39 -15.27 -10.64
CA LYS A 2 11.04 -15.50 -10.12
C LYS A 2 10.03 -14.63 -10.90
N ALA A 3 8.89 -15.20 -11.30
CA ALA A 3 7.91 -14.50 -12.14
C ALA A 3 7.12 -13.40 -11.40
N TYR A 4 7.13 -13.40 -10.06
CA TYR A 4 6.46 -12.43 -9.21
C TYR A 4 7.32 -12.07 -7.99
N THR A 5 6.91 -11.05 -7.25
CA THR A 5 7.45 -10.72 -5.92
C THR A 5 6.33 -10.63 -4.91
N LEU A 6 6.57 -11.21 -3.71
CA LEU A 6 5.65 -11.19 -2.58
C LEU A 6 6.31 -10.47 -1.41
N GLY A 7 5.78 -9.32 -1.04
CA GLY A 7 6.22 -8.50 0.08
C GLY A 7 5.43 -8.76 1.36
N LEU A 8 5.97 -8.28 2.46
CA LEU A 8 5.34 -8.28 3.77
C LEU A 8 5.11 -6.84 4.24
N TYR A 9 3.88 -6.52 4.62
CA TYR A 9 3.59 -5.25 5.29
C TYR A 9 4.24 -5.20 6.68
N GLU A 10 4.99 -4.14 6.99
CA GLU A 10 5.80 -4.10 8.21
C GLU A 10 4.98 -4.26 9.51
N LYS A 11 3.70 -3.83 9.51
CA LYS A 11 2.84 -3.92 10.70
C LYS A 11 2.37 -5.35 11.02
N ALA A 12 2.68 -6.33 10.18
CA ALA A 12 2.53 -7.74 10.49
C ALA A 12 3.51 -8.22 11.59
N MET A 13 4.50 -7.39 11.92
CA MET A 13 5.53 -7.67 12.92
C MET A 13 5.40 -6.73 14.13
N PRO A 14 5.88 -7.12 15.32
CA PRO A 14 5.94 -6.26 16.50
C PRO A 14 6.58 -4.90 16.20
N GLY A 15 5.98 -3.81 16.68
CA GLY A 15 6.42 -2.45 16.40
C GLY A 15 7.79 -2.11 16.98
N ASN A 16 8.15 -2.72 18.11
CA ASN A 16 9.38 -2.48 18.85
C ASN A 16 10.63 -3.17 18.27
N LEU A 17 10.50 -3.97 17.20
CA LEU A 17 11.64 -4.60 16.54
C LEU A 17 12.45 -3.56 15.76
N SER A 18 13.79 -3.73 15.80
CA SER A 18 14.72 -3.01 14.92
C SER A 18 14.49 -3.37 13.44
N TRP A 19 15.02 -2.56 12.53
CA TRP A 19 14.96 -2.88 11.11
C TRP A 19 15.71 -4.16 10.75
N GLU A 20 16.81 -4.44 11.43
CA GLU A 20 17.54 -5.69 11.25
C GLU A 20 16.66 -6.91 11.61
N GLU A 21 16.01 -6.89 12.76
CA GLU A 21 15.11 -7.96 13.19
C GLU A 21 13.91 -8.13 12.25
N LYS A 22 13.32 -7.01 11.78
CA LYS A 22 12.18 -7.03 10.82
C LYS A 22 12.58 -7.62 9.46
N LEU A 23 13.69 -7.16 8.90
CA LEU A 23 14.17 -7.64 7.60
C LEU A 23 14.59 -9.10 7.69
N GLN A 24 15.28 -9.50 8.78
CA GLN A 24 15.66 -10.88 9.00
C GLN A 24 14.42 -11.80 9.12
N ALA A 25 13.42 -11.41 9.92
CA ALA A 25 12.19 -12.19 10.08
C ALA A 25 11.42 -12.34 8.76
N ALA A 26 11.31 -11.28 7.98
CA ALA A 26 10.66 -11.33 6.67
C ALA A 26 11.41 -12.26 5.70
N LYS A 27 12.74 -12.20 5.68
CA LYS A 27 13.59 -13.10 4.89
C LYS A 27 13.43 -14.56 5.32
N GLU A 28 13.49 -14.85 6.62
CA GLU A 28 13.34 -16.21 7.16
C GLU A 28 11.95 -16.79 6.83
N ALA A 29 10.91 -15.97 6.84
CA ALA A 29 9.57 -16.37 6.41
C ALA A 29 9.44 -16.57 4.89
N GLY A 30 10.45 -16.15 4.09
CA GLY A 30 10.50 -16.36 2.64
C GLY A 30 9.86 -15.25 1.81
N PHE A 31 9.70 -14.04 2.36
CA PHE A 31 9.27 -12.86 1.61
C PHE A 31 10.40 -12.26 0.76
N ASP A 32 10.05 -11.57 -0.31
CA ASP A 32 11.01 -10.97 -1.24
C ASP A 32 11.40 -9.54 -0.84
N PHE A 33 10.57 -8.85 -0.04
CA PHE A 33 10.80 -7.48 0.45
C PHE A 33 9.86 -7.14 1.60
N VAL A 34 10.13 -6.02 2.27
CA VAL A 34 9.24 -5.41 3.26
C VAL A 34 8.63 -4.13 2.69
N GLU A 35 7.33 -3.94 2.87
CA GLU A 35 6.66 -2.67 2.64
C GLU A 35 6.73 -1.83 3.90
N ILE A 36 7.42 -0.68 3.82
CA ILE A 36 7.56 0.25 4.94
C ILE A 36 6.26 1.04 5.14
N SER A 37 5.85 1.23 6.38
CA SER A 37 4.67 2.03 6.73
C SER A 37 5.06 3.42 7.22
N ILE A 38 4.46 4.44 6.62
CA ILE A 38 4.46 5.83 7.07
C ILE A 38 3.02 6.21 7.38
N ASP A 39 2.60 5.93 8.62
CA ASP A 39 1.24 6.27 9.08
C ASP A 39 1.18 7.63 9.78
N GLU A 40 0.02 7.97 10.32
CA GLU A 40 -0.28 9.27 10.93
C GLU A 40 0.36 9.49 12.31
N THR A 41 1.05 8.49 12.89
CA THR A 41 1.75 8.63 14.17
C THR A 41 3.02 9.44 14.00
N GLU A 42 3.39 10.23 15.01
CA GLU A 42 4.63 11.01 14.97
C GLU A 42 5.87 10.10 14.84
N GLU A 43 5.85 8.90 15.42
CA GLU A 43 6.91 7.91 15.27
C GLU A 43 7.11 7.53 13.79
N LYS A 44 6.04 7.23 13.06
CA LYS A 44 6.15 6.83 11.65
C LYS A 44 6.43 8.03 10.75
N LEU A 45 5.85 9.19 11.04
CA LEU A 45 6.11 10.42 10.29
C LEU A 45 7.56 10.89 10.44
N SER A 46 8.19 10.72 11.63
CA SER A 46 9.59 11.09 11.83
C SER A 46 10.59 10.33 10.95
N ARG A 47 10.20 9.18 10.40
CA ARG A 47 11.00 8.43 9.43
C ARG A 47 11.27 9.23 8.15
N LEU A 48 10.37 10.14 7.79
CA LEU A 48 10.55 11.03 6.64
C LEU A 48 11.70 12.02 6.85
N ASP A 49 12.03 12.31 8.09
CA ASP A 49 13.13 13.22 8.49
C ASP A 49 14.42 12.45 8.85
N MET A 50 14.47 11.15 8.58
CA MET A 50 15.66 10.31 8.81
C MET A 50 16.87 10.89 8.10
N PRO A 51 18.00 11.11 8.81
CA PRO A 51 19.23 11.62 8.20
C PRO A 51 19.78 10.69 7.11
N MET A 52 20.46 11.23 6.13
CA MET A 52 21.06 10.45 5.02
C MET A 52 21.98 9.33 5.52
N GLU A 53 22.70 9.56 6.63
CA GLU A 53 23.56 8.54 7.22
C GLU A 53 22.76 7.30 7.65
N GLU A 54 21.58 7.48 8.24
CA GLU A 54 20.70 6.39 8.65
C GLU A 54 20.07 5.70 7.45
N ARG A 55 19.64 6.45 6.42
CA ARG A 55 19.15 5.89 5.14
C ARG A 55 20.20 4.99 4.50
N ASN A 56 21.48 5.46 4.49
CA ASN A 56 22.60 4.68 3.99
C ASN A 56 22.91 3.44 4.84
N LYS A 57 22.71 3.48 6.17
CA LYS A 57 22.82 2.30 7.05
C LYS A 57 21.75 1.27 6.71
N LEU A 58 20.50 1.70 6.49
CA LEU A 58 19.40 0.81 6.09
C LEU A 58 19.68 0.17 4.72
N ASN A 59 20.20 0.92 3.76
CA ASN A 59 20.56 0.36 2.45
C ASN A 59 21.65 -0.70 2.54
N ARG A 60 22.69 -0.46 3.35
CA ARG A 60 23.74 -1.46 3.60
C ARG A 60 23.18 -2.71 4.26
N LEU A 61 22.37 -2.55 5.30
CA LEU A 61 21.69 -3.65 5.98
C LEU A 61 20.84 -4.47 5.01
N ALA A 62 20.06 -3.80 4.16
CA ALA A 62 19.23 -4.45 3.15
C ALA A 62 20.08 -5.26 2.14
N GLN A 63 21.24 -4.73 1.73
CA GLN A 63 22.18 -5.43 0.85
C GLN A 63 22.81 -6.65 1.53
N GLU A 64 23.27 -6.50 2.78
CA GLU A 64 23.88 -7.59 3.57
C GLU A 64 22.89 -8.73 3.83
N LEU A 65 21.65 -8.39 4.15
CA LEU A 65 20.60 -9.38 4.36
C LEU A 65 20.01 -9.93 3.04
N GLY A 66 20.19 -9.24 1.91
CA GLY A 66 19.59 -9.62 0.62
C GLY A 66 18.07 -9.45 0.58
N ILE A 67 17.52 -8.62 1.46
CA ILE A 67 16.10 -8.23 1.51
C ILE A 67 16.01 -6.77 1.91
N GLY A 68 15.14 -5.98 1.26
CA GLY A 68 15.00 -4.55 1.55
C GLY A 68 13.59 -4.05 1.30
N PHE A 69 13.47 -2.75 1.12
CA PHE A 69 12.19 -2.09 0.87
C PHE A 69 11.95 -1.94 -0.64
N ARG A 70 10.72 -2.20 -1.11
CA ARG A 70 10.34 -1.99 -2.52
C ARG A 70 9.06 -1.20 -2.69
N SER A 71 8.24 -1.11 -1.64
CA SER A 71 7.06 -0.27 -1.57
C SER A 71 6.94 0.41 -0.21
N MET A 72 6.15 1.48 -0.18
CA MET A 72 5.84 2.28 0.99
C MET A 72 4.33 2.46 1.07
N CYS A 73 3.73 2.12 2.20
CA CYS A 73 2.34 2.47 2.52
C CYS A 73 2.30 3.84 3.20
N LEU A 74 1.84 4.86 2.48
CA LEU A 74 1.79 6.24 2.95
C LEU A 74 0.39 6.59 3.45
N SER A 75 0.05 6.16 4.66
CA SER A 75 -1.23 6.45 5.31
C SER A 75 -1.21 7.65 6.26
N GLY A 76 -0.09 8.38 6.34
CA GLY A 76 0.02 9.65 7.07
C GLY A 76 -0.95 10.74 6.59
N HIS A 77 -1.39 10.65 5.33
CA HIS A 77 -2.41 11.50 4.76
C HIS A 77 -3.80 11.32 5.39
N ARG A 78 -4.00 10.33 6.26
CA ARG A 78 -5.23 10.24 7.07
C ARG A 78 -5.38 11.45 7.98
N LYS A 79 -4.30 11.84 8.68
CA LYS A 79 -4.26 13.04 9.55
C LYS A 79 -4.00 14.32 8.77
N TYR A 80 -3.24 14.25 7.68
CA TYR A 80 -2.82 15.39 6.86
C TYR A 80 -3.23 15.20 5.39
N PRO A 81 -4.56 15.16 5.10
CA PRO A 81 -5.04 14.86 3.75
C PRO A 81 -4.77 16.01 2.78
N LEU A 82 -4.54 15.65 1.51
CA LEU A 82 -4.24 16.59 0.43
C LEU A 82 -5.42 17.52 0.09
N GLY A 83 -6.63 17.14 0.48
CA GLY A 83 -7.86 17.91 0.25
C GLY A 83 -8.34 18.70 1.45
N SER A 84 -7.63 18.69 2.62
CA SER A 84 -8.10 19.31 3.84
C SER A 84 -8.59 20.75 3.64
N SER A 85 -9.69 21.10 4.34
CA SER A 85 -10.21 22.47 4.39
C SER A 85 -9.29 23.42 5.17
N ASP A 86 -8.43 22.89 6.05
CA ASP A 86 -7.39 23.65 6.75
C ASP A 86 -6.13 23.76 5.88
N PRO A 87 -5.73 24.99 5.47
CA PRO A 87 -4.54 25.19 4.64
C PRO A 87 -3.24 24.67 5.28
N THR A 88 -3.14 24.71 6.61
CA THR A 88 -1.96 24.23 7.34
C THR A 88 -1.85 22.72 7.28
N VAL A 89 -2.96 22.03 7.48
CA VAL A 89 -3.06 20.57 7.35
C VAL A 89 -2.74 20.13 5.92
N CYS A 90 -3.32 20.81 4.94
CA CYS A 90 -3.08 20.56 3.52
C CYS A 90 -1.62 20.77 3.12
N ALA A 91 -0.98 21.87 3.58
CA ALA A 91 0.44 22.15 3.35
C ALA A 91 1.34 21.07 3.96
N ARG A 92 1.02 20.61 5.18
CA ARG A 92 1.73 19.49 5.81
C ARG A 92 1.56 18.19 5.03
N GLY A 93 0.39 17.93 4.46
CA GLY A 93 0.15 16.79 3.57
C GLY A 93 1.07 16.80 2.35
N MET A 94 1.23 17.96 1.73
CA MET A 94 2.15 18.13 0.58
C MET A 94 3.62 17.97 0.99
N GLU A 95 4.03 18.47 2.15
CA GLU A 95 5.37 18.26 2.70
C GLU A 95 5.64 16.76 2.97
N ILE A 96 4.66 16.05 3.54
CA ILE A 96 4.74 14.59 3.74
C ILE A 96 4.93 13.87 2.40
N MET A 97 4.21 14.27 1.36
CA MET A 97 4.35 13.70 0.03
C MET A 97 5.76 13.90 -0.53
N GLU A 98 6.28 15.13 -0.49
CA GLU A 98 7.62 15.45 -0.97
C GLU A 98 8.70 14.62 -0.26
N LYS A 99 8.64 14.58 1.08
CA LYS A 99 9.58 13.81 1.89
C LYS A 99 9.45 12.29 1.69
N ALA A 100 8.23 11.79 1.46
CA ALA A 100 8.01 10.38 1.15
C ALA A 100 8.63 9.99 -0.21
N ILE A 101 8.51 10.84 -1.21
CA ILE A 101 9.16 10.65 -2.52
C ILE A 101 10.68 10.65 -2.36
N GLN A 102 11.24 11.60 -1.60
CA GLN A 102 12.68 11.64 -1.32
C GLN A 102 13.17 10.39 -0.57
N LEU A 103 12.45 9.97 0.46
CA LEU A 103 12.78 8.72 1.18
C LEU A 103 12.70 7.50 0.26
N ALA A 104 11.74 7.47 -0.66
CA ALA A 104 11.61 6.40 -1.63
C ALA A 104 12.81 6.33 -2.58
N GLU A 105 13.29 7.46 -3.09
CA GLU A 105 14.51 7.53 -3.91
C GLU A 105 15.72 7.00 -3.13
N ASP A 106 15.93 7.49 -1.91
CA ASP A 106 17.10 7.17 -1.10
C ASP A 106 17.14 5.69 -0.66
N LEU A 107 15.99 5.08 -0.41
CA LEU A 107 15.89 3.65 -0.03
C LEU A 107 15.66 2.71 -1.22
N GLY A 108 15.61 3.23 -2.45
CA GLY A 108 15.35 2.41 -3.65
C GLY A 108 13.93 1.85 -3.73
N ILE A 109 12.99 2.48 -3.04
CA ILE A 109 11.54 2.15 -3.10
C ILE A 109 11.00 2.59 -4.46
N ARG A 110 10.25 1.73 -5.11
CA ARG A 110 9.71 1.97 -6.47
C ARG A 110 8.27 2.41 -6.50
N ILE A 111 7.51 2.11 -5.44
CA ILE A 111 6.07 2.35 -5.39
C ILE A 111 5.72 2.96 -4.04
N ILE A 112 5.00 4.08 -4.05
CA ILE A 112 4.33 4.64 -2.89
C ILE A 112 2.84 4.33 -3.03
N GLN A 113 2.28 3.56 -2.10
CA GLN A 113 0.86 3.37 -1.97
C GLN A 113 0.25 4.59 -1.28
N LEU A 114 -0.72 5.22 -1.93
CA LEU A 114 -1.44 6.37 -1.43
C LEU A 114 -2.78 5.93 -0.84
N ALA A 115 -3.12 6.43 0.33
CA ALA A 115 -4.45 6.24 0.86
C ALA A 115 -5.50 7.00 0.01
N GLY A 116 -6.52 6.29 -0.45
CA GLY A 116 -7.52 6.80 -1.40
C GLY A 116 -8.64 7.59 -0.71
N TYR A 117 -8.38 8.82 -0.26
CA TYR A 117 -9.40 9.76 0.21
C TYR A 117 -8.95 11.21 0.03
N ASP A 118 -9.93 12.11 -0.18
CA ASP A 118 -9.68 13.56 -0.23
C ASP A 118 -9.46 14.12 1.18
N VAL A 119 -10.29 13.68 2.14
CA VAL A 119 -10.23 13.95 3.57
C VAL A 119 -10.65 12.71 4.36
N TYR A 120 -10.28 12.61 5.62
CA TYR A 120 -10.64 11.44 6.44
C TYR A 120 -11.39 11.83 7.72
N TYR A 121 -10.89 12.75 8.53
CA TYR A 121 -11.51 13.20 9.79
C TYR A 121 -12.43 14.40 9.62
N GLU A 122 -12.60 14.89 8.41
CA GLU A 122 -13.51 15.97 8.08
C GLU A 122 -14.50 15.50 6.99
N LYS A 123 -15.55 16.28 6.74
CA LYS A 123 -16.54 15.93 5.73
C LYS A 123 -16.01 16.25 4.34
N SER A 124 -16.10 15.29 3.43
CA SER A 124 -15.83 15.52 2.00
C SER A 124 -16.86 16.49 1.42
N THR A 125 -16.38 17.48 0.67
CA THR A 125 -17.16 18.49 -0.03
C THR A 125 -16.60 18.70 -1.43
N PRO A 126 -17.33 19.35 -2.36
CA PRO A 126 -16.77 19.69 -3.68
C PRO A 126 -15.44 20.46 -3.58
N GLU A 127 -15.27 21.30 -2.57
CA GLU A 127 -14.08 22.12 -2.36
C GLU A 127 -12.89 21.27 -1.87
N THR A 128 -13.12 20.29 -0.99
CA THR A 128 -12.06 19.35 -0.55
C THR A 128 -11.62 18.44 -1.68
N VAL A 129 -12.57 17.94 -2.47
CA VAL A 129 -12.28 17.12 -3.66
C VAL A 129 -11.46 17.91 -4.67
N LYS A 130 -11.86 19.16 -4.99
CA LYS A 130 -11.12 20.01 -5.92
C LYS A 130 -9.68 20.26 -5.45
N ARG A 131 -9.50 20.55 -4.18
CA ARG A 131 -8.17 20.77 -3.60
C ARG A 131 -7.32 19.50 -3.61
N PHE A 132 -7.94 18.34 -3.34
CA PHE A 132 -7.29 17.04 -3.50
C PHE A 132 -6.84 16.84 -4.95
N GLU A 133 -7.68 17.09 -5.94
CA GLU A 133 -7.35 16.97 -7.36
C GLU A 133 -6.15 17.86 -7.76
N GLU A 134 -6.16 19.12 -7.36
CA GLU A 134 -5.06 20.08 -7.63
C GLU A 134 -3.73 19.65 -6.98
N ASN A 135 -3.77 19.13 -5.76
CA ASN A 135 -2.57 18.67 -5.05
C ASN A 135 -2.10 17.31 -5.53
N LEU A 136 -3.01 16.44 -5.98
CA LEU A 136 -2.69 15.17 -6.61
C LEU A 136 -1.90 15.36 -7.91
N GLU A 137 -2.28 16.34 -8.75
CA GLU A 137 -1.52 16.68 -9.96
C GLU A 137 -0.09 17.11 -9.63
N LYS A 138 0.09 17.97 -8.60
CA LYS A 138 1.42 18.37 -8.13
C LYS A 138 2.23 17.18 -7.60
N ALA A 139 1.59 16.31 -6.81
CA ALA A 139 2.23 15.10 -6.27
C ALA A 139 2.67 14.16 -7.41
N ALA A 140 1.83 13.97 -8.43
CA ALA A 140 2.17 13.14 -9.59
C ALA A 140 3.35 13.70 -10.38
N LEU A 141 3.45 15.03 -10.50
CA LEU A 141 4.59 15.67 -11.15
C LEU A 141 5.89 15.51 -10.33
N MET A 142 5.82 15.62 -8.99
CA MET A 142 6.98 15.37 -8.11
C MET A 142 7.44 13.92 -8.23
N ALA A 143 6.53 12.96 -8.16
CA ALA A 143 6.83 11.54 -8.30
C ALA A 143 7.42 11.20 -9.68
N ALA A 144 6.92 11.82 -10.75
CA ALA A 144 7.43 11.66 -12.11
C ALA A 144 8.89 12.13 -12.24
N ARG A 145 9.24 13.24 -11.60
CA ARG A 145 10.62 13.77 -11.60
C ARG A 145 11.59 12.85 -10.86
N ALA A 146 11.13 12.19 -9.81
CA ALA A 146 11.89 11.25 -9.01
C ALA A 146 11.90 9.82 -9.58
N GLY A 147 11.08 9.52 -10.59
CA GLY A 147 10.95 8.18 -11.15
C GLY A 147 10.27 7.18 -10.20
N VAL A 148 9.48 7.68 -9.24
CA VAL A 148 8.75 6.89 -8.25
C VAL A 148 7.30 6.75 -8.69
N LEU A 149 6.78 5.52 -8.72
CA LEU A 149 5.37 5.27 -9.01
C LEU A 149 4.52 5.54 -7.77
N MET A 150 3.33 6.07 -7.98
CA MET A 150 2.28 6.15 -6.97
C MET A 150 1.12 5.23 -7.35
N GLY A 151 0.48 4.62 -6.37
CA GLY A 151 -0.71 3.80 -6.58
C GLY A 151 -1.74 4.03 -5.48
N PHE A 152 -2.98 4.33 -5.86
CA PHE A 152 -4.06 4.45 -4.89
C PHE A 152 -4.42 3.11 -4.27
N GLU A 153 -4.35 3.04 -2.95
CA GLU A 153 -5.06 2.01 -2.20
C GLU A 153 -6.57 2.26 -2.29
N THR A 154 -7.32 1.21 -2.60
CA THR A 154 -8.76 1.23 -2.39
C THR A 154 -9.04 1.12 -0.89
N MET A 155 -9.78 2.10 -0.35
CA MET A 155 -9.95 2.26 1.10
C MET A 155 -11.32 1.77 1.59
N GLU A 156 -11.53 1.83 2.90
CA GLU A 156 -12.82 1.53 3.53
C GLU A 156 -13.88 2.61 3.35
N THR A 157 -13.49 3.82 2.89
CA THR A 157 -14.42 4.96 2.73
C THR A 157 -15.06 4.99 1.36
N GLU A 158 -16.26 5.52 1.26
CA GLU A 158 -17.01 5.62 0.00
C GLU A 158 -16.27 6.40 -1.08
N PHE A 159 -15.38 7.32 -0.72
CA PHE A 159 -14.66 8.18 -1.67
C PHE A 159 -13.87 7.35 -2.69
N MET A 160 -13.12 6.33 -2.25
CA MET A 160 -12.29 5.51 -3.13
C MET A 160 -12.20 4.05 -2.66
N ASN A 161 -13.34 3.38 -2.51
CA ASN A 161 -13.39 1.98 -2.08
C ASN A 161 -13.46 0.97 -3.24
N THR A 162 -13.45 1.43 -4.50
CA THR A 162 -13.40 0.59 -5.70
C THR A 162 -12.28 1.01 -6.63
N VAL A 163 -11.81 0.08 -7.45
CA VAL A 163 -10.82 0.36 -8.50
C VAL A 163 -11.36 1.37 -9.51
N GLY A 164 -12.63 1.25 -9.90
CA GLY A 164 -13.27 2.19 -10.82
C GLY A 164 -13.27 3.63 -10.30
N LYS A 165 -13.46 3.85 -9.00
CA LYS A 165 -13.37 5.17 -8.38
C LYS A 165 -11.93 5.72 -8.40
N ALA A 166 -10.93 4.88 -8.12
CA ALA A 166 -9.52 5.26 -8.21
C ALA A 166 -9.13 5.63 -9.65
N MET A 167 -9.61 4.87 -10.64
CA MET A 167 -9.35 5.10 -12.05
C MET A 167 -9.89 6.44 -12.55
N LYS A 168 -10.94 7.00 -11.93
CA LYS A 168 -11.39 8.37 -12.24
C LYS A 168 -10.24 9.38 -12.08
N TYR A 169 -9.52 9.31 -10.95
CA TYR A 169 -8.42 10.24 -10.65
C TYR A 169 -7.14 9.90 -11.42
N VAL A 170 -6.86 8.61 -11.65
CA VAL A 170 -5.76 8.17 -12.51
C VAL A 170 -5.91 8.71 -13.93
N ASN A 171 -7.10 8.61 -14.50
CA ASN A 171 -7.40 9.12 -15.84
C ASN A 171 -7.41 10.66 -15.91
N MET A 172 -7.89 11.33 -14.85
CA MET A 172 -7.89 12.79 -14.76
C MET A 172 -6.47 13.35 -14.81
N VAL A 173 -5.56 12.82 -13.97
CA VAL A 173 -4.15 13.27 -13.93
C VAL A 173 -3.37 12.81 -15.16
N ASN A 174 -3.74 11.68 -15.74
CA ASN A 174 -3.16 11.10 -16.95
C ASN A 174 -1.63 11.01 -16.95
N SER A 175 -1.07 10.63 -15.81
CA SER A 175 0.36 10.39 -15.64
C SER A 175 0.64 8.88 -15.54
N VAL A 176 1.72 8.40 -16.16
CA VAL A 176 2.17 7.01 -15.99
C VAL A 176 2.71 6.74 -14.59
N TYR A 177 2.99 7.79 -13.82
CA TYR A 177 3.45 7.70 -12.44
C TYR A 177 2.32 7.67 -11.40
N LEU A 178 1.05 7.87 -11.80
CA LEU A 178 -0.12 7.70 -10.95
C LEU A 178 -0.94 6.49 -11.42
N ASN A 179 -1.17 5.55 -10.55
CA ASN A 179 -1.75 4.24 -10.83
C ASN A 179 -2.69 3.81 -9.72
N VAL A 180 -3.16 2.56 -9.75
CA VAL A 180 -3.93 1.94 -8.67
C VAL A 180 -3.10 0.86 -8.00
N TYR A 181 -3.22 0.74 -6.69
CA TYR A 181 -2.65 -0.29 -5.86
C TYR A 181 -3.78 -0.89 -4.99
N PRO A 182 -4.69 -1.70 -5.57
CA PRO A 182 -5.88 -2.14 -4.88
C PRO A 182 -5.55 -3.01 -3.65
N ASP A 183 -6.48 -3.00 -2.69
CA ASP A 183 -6.51 -3.93 -1.58
C ASP A 183 -7.64 -4.94 -1.78
N SER A 184 -7.30 -6.23 -1.79
CA SER A 184 -8.25 -7.32 -2.06
C SER A 184 -9.43 -7.36 -1.09
N GLY A 185 -9.17 -7.13 0.19
CA GLY A 185 -10.21 -7.14 1.21
C GLY A 185 -11.13 -5.92 1.13
N ASN A 186 -10.57 -4.74 0.88
CA ASN A 186 -11.36 -3.51 0.78
C ASN A 186 -12.30 -3.55 -0.44
N ILE A 187 -11.82 -3.98 -1.62
CA ILE A 187 -12.70 -4.09 -2.80
C ILE A 187 -13.72 -5.23 -2.66
N THR A 188 -13.39 -6.31 -1.93
CA THR A 188 -14.36 -7.38 -1.62
C THR A 188 -15.49 -6.84 -0.74
N ASN A 189 -15.17 -6.06 0.31
CA ASN A 189 -16.18 -5.40 1.13
C ASN A 189 -17.02 -4.38 0.34
N ALA A 190 -16.40 -3.61 -0.55
CA ALA A 190 -17.12 -2.69 -1.43
C ALA A 190 -18.07 -3.44 -2.36
N ALA A 191 -17.64 -4.56 -2.96
CA ALA A 191 -18.47 -5.39 -3.81
C ALA A 191 -19.70 -5.95 -3.07
N VAL A 192 -19.54 -6.39 -1.83
CA VAL A 192 -20.64 -6.80 -0.95
C VAL A 192 -21.60 -5.64 -0.70
N THR A 193 -21.04 -4.45 -0.39
CA THR A 193 -21.86 -3.26 -0.09
C THR A 193 -22.69 -2.80 -1.28
N TYR A 194 -22.14 -2.86 -2.48
CA TYR A 194 -22.80 -2.37 -3.70
C TYR A 194 -23.52 -3.47 -4.50
N GLY A 195 -23.38 -4.73 -4.13
CA GLY A 195 -23.93 -5.86 -4.89
C GLY A 195 -23.29 -6.01 -6.28
N THR A 196 -21.98 -5.73 -6.39
CA THR A 196 -21.22 -5.74 -7.64
C THR A 196 -20.24 -6.91 -7.68
N ASP A 197 -19.67 -7.19 -8.86
CA ASP A 197 -18.64 -8.20 -9.04
C ASP A 197 -17.24 -7.57 -8.75
N VAL A 198 -16.55 -8.11 -7.76
CA VAL A 198 -15.21 -7.64 -7.35
C VAL A 198 -14.15 -7.84 -8.43
N LEU A 199 -14.26 -8.91 -9.23
CA LEU A 199 -13.30 -9.19 -10.30
C LEU A 199 -13.49 -8.25 -11.49
N GLU A 200 -14.73 -7.87 -11.78
CA GLU A 200 -15.00 -6.84 -12.81
C GLU A 200 -14.52 -5.46 -12.35
N ASP A 201 -14.66 -5.12 -11.06
CA ASP A 201 -14.06 -3.89 -10.52
C ASP A 201 -12.54 -3.92 -10.65
N LEU A 202 -11.88 -5.04 -10.29
CA LEU A 202 -10.43 -5.19 -10.45
C LEU A 202 -9.99 -5.03 -11.92
N LYS A 203 -10.72 -5.62 -12.87
CA LYS A 203 -10.45 -5.51 -14.31
C LYS A 203 -10.56 -4.07 -14.82
N SER A 204 -11.36 -3.22 -14.19
CA SER A 204 -11.48 -1.81 -14.56
C SER A 204 -10.15 -1.03 -14.45
N GLY A 205 -9.19 -1.55 -13.66
CA GLY A 205 -7.84 -1.01 -13.53
C GLY A 205 -6.82 -1.57 -14.53
N ALA A 206 -7.24 -2.30 -15.56
CA ALA A 206 -6.34 -2.95 -16.52
C ALA A 206 -5.27 -1.99 -17.08
N GLY A 207 -3.99 -2.40 -17.01
CA GLY A 207 -2.84 -1.61 -17.45
C GLY A 207 -2.40 -0.50 -16.47
N ARG A 208 -3.11 -0.34 -15.35
CA ARG A 208 -2.81 0.69 -14.33
C ARG A 208 -2.67 0.13 -12.91
N ILE A 209 -2.68 -1.18 -12.71
CA ILE A 209 -2.45 -1.80 -11.41
C ILE A 209 -0.95 -2.07 -11.24
N VAL A 210 -0.31 -1.37 -10.31
CA VAL A 210 1.14 -1.48 -10.08
C VAL A 210 1.52 -2.55 -9.06
N ALA A 211 0.63 -2.87 -8.14
CA ALA A 211 0.74 -3.95 -7.16
C ALA A 211 -0.64 -4.26 -6.58
N LEU A 212 -0.76 -5.32 -5.78
CA LEU A 212 -1.99 -5.72 -5.09
C LEU A 212 -1.69 -6.04 -3.62
N HIS A 213 -2.41 -5.43 -2.69
CA HIS A 213 -2.49 -5.88 -1.31
C HIS A 213 -3.37 -7.12 -1.21
N LEU A 214 -2.81 -8.15 -0.61
CA LEU A 214 -3.53 -9.36 -0.24
C LEU A 214 -3.87 -9.26 1.25
N LYS A 215 -5.11 -8.93 1.52
CA LYS A 215 -5.65 -8.72 2.86
C LYS A 215 -6.93 -9.51 3.05
N GLU A 216 -7.09 -10.13 4.21
CA GLU A 216 -8.33 -10.83 4.58
C GLU A 216 -9.30 -9.85 5.25
N THR A 217 -10.58 -10.04 4.96
CA THR A 217 -11.68 -9.27 5.58
C THR A 217 -12.92 -10.16 5.78
N VAL A 218 -13.88 -9.66 6.55
CA VAL A 218 -15.25 -10.16 6.59
C VAL A 218 -16.22 -9.00 6.33
N PRO A 219 -17.48 -9.21 5.99
CA PRO A 219 -18.41 -8.14 5.71
C PRO A 219 -18.43 -7.06 6.80
N GLY A 220 -18.09 -5.81 6.42
CA GLY A 220 -18.04 -4.65 7.33
C GLY A 220 -16.86 -4.59 8.29
N LYS A 221 -15.93 -5.55 8.28
CA LYS A 221 -14.71 -5.51 9.08
C LYS A 221 -13.47 -5.62 8.18
N PHE A 222 -12.59 -4.62 8.23
CA PHE A 222 -11.52 -4.37 7.26
C PHE A 222 -10.12 -4.74 7.75
N ARG A 223 -9.95 -5.05 9.05
CA ARG A 223 -8.63 -5.29 9.65
C ARG A 223 -8.67 -6.42 10.67
N GLU A 224 -7.49 -6.98 10.95
CA GLU A 224 -7.30 -7.99 12.00
C GLU A 224 -8.13 -9.26 11.78
N ILE A 225 -8.31 -9.65 10.53
CA ILE A 225 -8.91 -10.93 10.16
C ILE A 225 -7.76 -11.86 9.74
N PRO A 226 -7.57 -13.00 10.40
CA PRO A 226 -6.54 -13.96 10.02
C PRO A 226 -6.80 -14.52 8.61
N PHE A 227 -5.73 -14.71 7.84
CA PHE A 227 -5.84 -15.29 6.51
C PHE A 227 -6.56 -16.65 6.52
N GLY A 228 -7.46 -16.86 5.56
CA GLY A 228 -8.27 -18.08 5.40
C GLY A 228 -9.48 -18.18 6.32
N THR A 229 -9.76 -17.14 7.12
CA THR A 229 -10.94 -17.10 8.01
C THR A 229 -12.02 -16.12 7.56
N GLY A 230 -11.77 -15.38 6.48
CA GLY A 230 -12.67 -14.35 5.97
C GLY A 230 -13.43 -14.77 4.70
N HIS A 231 -13.71 -13.79 3.86
CA HIS A 231 -14.54 -13.97 2.66
C HIS A 231 -13.82 -13.61 1.36
N VAL A 232 -12.53 -13.28 1.40
CA VAL A 232 -11.78 -12.93 0.20
C VAL A 232 -11.44 -14.18 -0.61
N ASP A 233 -11.89 -14.25 -1.86
CA ASP A 233 -11.44 -15.29 -2.80
C ASP A 233 -10.08 -14.91 -3.39
N PHE A 234 -9.03 -15.20 -2.62
CA PHE A 234 -7.64 -14.92 -3.04
C PHE A 234 -7.27 -15.63 -4.34
N LYS A 235 -7.81 -16.83 -4.59
CA LYS A 235 -7.48 -17.59 -5.80
C LYS A 235 -7.96 -16.85 -7.05
N SER A 236 -9.25 -16.49 -7.10
CA SER A 236 -9.82 -15.75 -8.24
C SER A 236 -9.24 -14.35 -8.36
N MET A 237 -8.97 -13.69 -7.20
CA MET A 237 -8.34 -12.37 -7.16
C MET A 237 -6.93 -12.37 -7.75
N ILE A 238 -6.08 -13.30 -7.33
CA ILE A 238 -4.71 -13.46 -7.82
C ILE A 238 -4.72 -13.84 -9.31
N HIS A 239 -5.56 -14.81 -9.72
CA HIS A 239 -5.70 -15.20 -11.11
C HIS A 239 -6.06 -14.01 -12.01
N THR A 240 -7.06 -13.23 -11.59
CA THR A 240 -7.47 -12.03 -12.35
C THR A 240 -6.35 -11.00 -12.40
N ALA A 241 -5.74 -10.67 -11.27
CA ALA A 241 -4.61 -9.71 -11.23
C ALA A 241 -3.43 -10.17 -12.09
N TRP A 242 -3.13 -11.48 -12.07
CA TRP A 242 -2.07 -12.07 -12.90
C TRP A 242 -2.35 -11.92 -14.39
N SER A 243 -3.60 -12.18 -14.82
CA SER A 243 -4.04 -12.01 -16.21
C SER A 243 -3.93 -10.56 -16.69
N LEU A 244 -4.05 -9.59 -15.78
CA LEU A 244 -3.86 -8.16 -16.00
C LEU A 244 -2.38 -7.71 -15.98
N GLY A 245 -1.44 -8.63 -15.79
CA GLY A 245 -0.01 -8.33 -15.78
C GLY A 245 0.56 -7.94 -14.41
N VAL A 246 -0.22 -8.01 -13.33
CA VAL A 246 0.27 -7.73 -11.97
C VAL A 246 1.25 -8.82 -11.54
N ARG A 247 2.43 -8.39 -11.05
CA ARG A 247 3.51 -9.29 -10.62
C ARG A 247 4.11 -8.89 -9.26
N ARG A 248 3.51 -7.89 -8.60
CA ARG A 248 3.90 -7.41 -7.27
C ARG A 248 2.71 -7.53 -6.34
N TYR A 249 2.93 -8.22 -5.23
CA TYR A 249 1.91 -8.51 -4.23
C TYR A 249 2.50 -8.23 -2.85
N VAL A 250 1.66 -7.79 -1.91
CA VAL A 250 2.05 -7.61 -0.51
C VAL A 250 0.99 -8.26 0.37
N THR A 251 1.41 -9.12 1.30
CA THR A 251 0.51 -9.60 2.36
C THR A 251 0.33 -8.50 3.38
N GLU A 252 -0.92 -8.04 3.55
CA GLU A 252 -1.28 -7.03 4.51
C GLU A 252 -2.08 -7.63 5.66
N PHE A 253 -1.48 -7.65 6.83
CA PHE A 253 -2.12 -7.99 8.10
C PHE A 253 -1.37 -7.32 9.26
N TRP A 254 -1.89 -7.44 10.47
CA TRP A 254 -1.35 -6.75 11.64
C TRP A 254 -0.91 -7.73 12.70
N TYR A 255 0.20 -7.41 13.36
CA TYR A 255 0.57 -8.05 14.61
C TYR A 255 -0.47 -7.71 15.69
N THR A 256 -1.12 -8.71 16.24
CA THR A 256 -2.20 -8.58 17.23
C THR A 256 -1.79 -9.05 18.63
N GLY A 257 -0.47 -9.12 18.89
CA GLY A 257 0.05 -9.59 20.19
C GLY A 257 0.31 -11.10 20.27
N ASN A 258 0.16 -11.84 19.18
CA ASN A 258 0.46 -13.28 19.15
C ASN A 258 1.97 -13.53 19.39
N PRO A 259 2.37 -14.26 20.44
CA PRO A 259 3.77 -14.59 20.67
C PRO A 259 4.38 -15.47 19.55
N ALA A 260 3.54 -16.23 18.84
CA ALA A 260 3.93 -17.07 17.69
C ALA A 260 3.86 -16.30 16.34
N TRP A 261 3.96 -14.98 16.33
CA TRP A 261 3.82 -14.12 15.16
C TRP A 261 4.70 -14.52 13.95
N ARG A 262 5.86 -15.15 14.21
CA ARG A 262 6.72 -15.67 13.13
C ARG A 262 6.03 -16.79 12.35
N GLU A 263 5.24 -17.62 13.02
CA GLU A 263 4.44 -18.67 12.39
C GLU A 263 3.33 -18.04 11.52
N ASP A 264 2.74 -16.92 11.97
CA ASP A 264 1.75 -16.17 11.19
C ASP A 264 2.38 -15.63 9.89
N LEU A 265 3.64 -15.14 9.93
CA LEU A 265 4.36 -14.72 8.73
C LEU A 265 4.55 -15.87 7.74
N VAL A 266 5.02 -17.02 8.23
CA VAL A 266 5.25 -18.22 7.42
C VAL A 266 3.93 -18.74 6.83
N PHE A 267 2.85 -18.73 7.62
CA PHE A 267 1.52 -19.13 7.16
C PHE A 267 1.04 -18.23 6.01
N ALA A 268 1.06 -16.92 6.21
CA ALA A 268 0.64 -15.95 5.20
C ALA A 268 1.48 -16.08 3.90
N ARG A 269 2.81 -16.20 4.04
CA ARG A 269 3.71 -16.40 2.89
C ARG A 269 3.39 -17.68 2.14
N ASN A 270 3.18 -18.80 2.84
CA ASN A 270 2.91 -20.08 2.20
C ASN A 270 1.56 -20.12 1.52
N MET A 271 0.52 -19.60 2.17
CA MET A 271 -0.82 -19.51 1.60
C MET A 271 -0.82 -18.70 0.30
N MET A 272 -0.31 -17.47 0.32
CA MET A 272 -0.30 -16.60 -0.86
C MET A 272 0.72 -17.07 -1.91
N GLY A 273 1.89 -17.54 -1.46
CA GLY A 273 2.92 -18.07 -2.36
C GLY A 273 2.44 -19.27 -3.15
N SER A 274 1.72 -20.21 -2.52
CA SER A 274 1.17 -21.37 -3.20
C SER A 274 0.15 -21.01 -4.29
N LEU A 275 -0.66 -19.96 -4.09
CA LEU A 275 -1.59 -19.46 -5.10
C LEU A 275 -0.85 -18.79 -6.26
N LEU A 276 0.18 -17.98 -5.95
CA LEU A 276 0.99 -17.28 -6.96
C LEU A 276 1.85 -18.25 -7.79
N GLU A 277 2.31 -19.35 -7.20
CA GLU A 277 3.08 -20.40 -7.89
C GLU A 277 2.23 -21.17 -8.91
N GLN A 278 0.91 -21.25 -8.73
CA GLN A 278 -0.02 -21.85 -9.69
C GLN A 278 -0.19 -21.03 -10.96
N GLU A 279 0.11 -19.73 -10.91
CA GLU A 279 0.01 -18.82 -12.05
C GLU A 279 1.33 -18.66 -12.83
N SER A 280 2.48 -19.09 -12.26
CA SER A 280 3.84 -18.80 -12.78
C SER A 280 4.45 -19.86 -13.72
#